data_acafcdcf35bc30d276d954bb44fe5920
#
_entry.id   acafcdcf35bc30d276d954bb44fe5920
#
_cell.length_a   1.000
_cell.length_b   1.000
_cell.length_c   1.000
_cell.angle_alpha   90.00
_cell.angle_beta   90.00
_cell.angle_gamma   90.00
#
_symmetry.space_group_name_H-M   'P 1'
#
loop_
_entity.id
_entity.type
_entity.pdbx_description
1 polymer ?
#
loop_
_entity_poly.entity_id
_entity_poly.type
_entity_poly.pdbx_seq_one_letter_code
_entity_poly.pdbx_strand_id
1 'polypeptide(L)'
;MAMRCRRFPWLLLLAMALPGCAFLVPKLQTPRLSVVNIEVRKASFLEQQLRVRVRVENPNDRSLPIQGLSYTLYVGGQAFATGTSDASFVVPALGTAEFDMDVTANAAGALFTILAKPPGQSIEYRMQGKVELSRGWLRSIPFEQTGSFVLR
;
A
#
# COMPACT_ATOMS: atom_id res chain seq x y z
N MET A 1 -57.17 -46.79 28.73
CA MET A 1 -57.33 -45.36 28.53
C MET A 1 -55.92 -44.75 28.34
N ALA A 2 -55.44 -44.70 27.09
CA ALA A 2 -54.06 -44.31 26.79
C ALA A 2 -54.11 -43.10 25.85
N MET A 3 -53.83 -41.91 26.37
CA MET A 3 -53.72 -40.67 25.62
C MET A 3 -52.32 -40.60 24.98
N ARG A 4 -52.26 -40.79 23.65
CA ARG A 4 -51.07 -40.59 22.82
C ARG A 4 -50.88 -39.12 22.56
N CYS A 5 -49.91 -38.54 23.23
CA CYS A 5 -49.44 -37.16 22.97
C CYS A 5 -48.59 -37.14 21.71
N ARG A 6 -49.21 -36.80 20.54
CA ARG A 6 -48.49 -36.52 19.27
C ARG A 6 -47.91 -35.13 19.35
N ARG A 7 -46.67 -35.01 19.82
CA ARG A 7 -45.92 -33.76 19.83
C ARG A 7 -45.19 -33.57 18.49
N PHE A 8 -45.70 -32.68 17.75
CA PHE A 8 -45.17 -31.83 16.69
C PHE A 8 -43.66 -31.93 16.38
N PRO A 9 -43.28 -32.55 15.26
CA PRO A 9 -41.91 -32.46 14.77
C PRO A 9 -41.69 -31.21 13.86
N TRP A 10 -42.60 -30.24 13.84
CA TRP A 10 -42.56 -29.12 12.91
C TRP A 10 -41.79 -27.90 13.44
N LEU A 11 -41.42 -27.84 14.69
CA LEU A 11 -40.63 -26.75 15.29
C LEU A 11 -39.12 -26.90 15.09
N LEU A 12 -38.65 -28.04 14.63
CA LEU A 12 -37.22 -28.30 14.39
C LEU A 12 -36.75 -27.98 12.96
N LEU A 13 -37.66 -27.71 12.03
CA LEU A 13 -37.38 -27.44 10.63
C LEU A 13 -37.25 -25.95 10.31
N LEU A 14 -37.60 -25.06 11.25
CA LEU A 14 -37.52 -23.59 11.05
C LEU A 14 -36.19 -22.95 11.47
N ALA A 15 -35.27 -23.72 12.03
CA ALA A 15 -34.00 -23.23 12.54
C ALA A 15 -32.82 -23.23 11.50
N MET A 16 -33.08 -23.75 10.28
CA MET A 16 -32.03 -23.96 9.26
C MET A 16 -32.04 -22.97 8.08
N ALA A 17 -32.83 -21.91 8.12
CA ALA A 17 -32.91 -20.93 7.07
C ALA A 17 -32.40 -19.54 7.53
N LEU A 18 -31.23 -19.51 8.20
CA LEU A 18 -30.44 -18.29 8.25
C LEU A 18 -29.48 -18.33 7.06
N PRO A 19 -29.77 -17.64 5.94
CA PRO A 19 -28.75 -17.37 4.97
C PRO A 19 -27.72 -16.55 5.70
N GLY A 20 -26.56 -17.15 5.94
CA GLY A 20 -25.38 -16.40 6.36
C GLY A 20 -25.16 -15.31 5.33
N CYS A 21 -25.52 -14.07 5.65
CA CYS A 21 -24.98 -12.91 4.98
C CYS A 21 -23.47 -12.97 5.20
N ALA A 22 -22.78 -13.71 4.33
CA ALA A 22 -21.36 -13.58 4.15
C ALA A 22 -21.17 -12.10 3.88
N PHE A 23 -20.64 -11.40 4.86
CA PHE A 23 -20.25 -10.00 4.77
C PHE A 23 -19.27 -9.91 3.60
N LEU A 24 -19.79 -9.55 2.42
CA LEU A 24 -19.00 -9.11 1.29
C LEU A 24 -18.41 -7.75 1.69
N VAL A 25 -17.38 -7.79 2.52
CA VAL A 25 -16.56 -6.61 2.76
C VAL A 25 -15.87 -6.31 1.43
N PRO A 26 -16.22 -5.24 0.74
CA PRO A 26 -15.59 -4.91 -0.53
C PRO A 26 -14.09 -4.77 -0.29
N LYS A 27 -13.32 -5.67 -0.87
CA LYS A 27 -11.86 -5.66 -0.75
C LYS A 27 -11.35 -4.40 -1.45
N LEU A 28 -10.82 -3.46 -0.68
CA LEU A 28 -10.16 -2.28 -1.24
C LEU A 28 -8.99 -2.73 -2.10
N GLN A 29 -8.96 -2.25 -3.34
CA GLN A 29 -7.81 -2.42 -4.23
C GLN A 29 -6.71 -1.46 -3.78
N THR A 30 -5.47 -1.93 -3.82
CA THR A 30 -4.29 -1.12 -3.48
C THR A 30 -4.16 0.05 -4.46
N PRO A 31 -4.03 1.30 -3.96
CA PRO A 31 -3.79 2.46 -4.81
C PRO A 31 -2.50 2.31 -5.60
N ARG A 32 -2.46 2.90 -6.79
CA ARG A 32 -1.24 2.95 -7.62
C ARG A 32 -0.48 4.23 -7.32
N LEU A 33 0.83 4.10 -7.16
CA LEU A 33 1.73 5.21 -6.86
C LEU A 33 2.65 5.42 -8.07
N SER A 34 2.85 6.68 -8.45
CA SER A 34 3.82 7.06 -9.49
C SER A 34 4.56 8.34 -9.09
N VAL A 35 5.85 8.39 -9.41
CA VAL A 35 6.68 9.57 -9.17
C VAL A 35 6.43 10.57 -10.29
N VAL A 36 6.10 11.82 -9.91
CA VAL A 36 5.87 12.93 -10.84
C VAL A 36 7.11 13.80 -10.96
N ASN A 37 7.77 14.09 -9.82
CA ASN A 37 8.95 14.95 -9.77
C ASN A 37 9.85 14.56 -8.59
N ILE A 38 11.15 14.82 -8.75
CA ILE A 38 12.16 14.65 -7.70
C ILE A 38 12.98 15.94 -7.61
N GLU A 39 13.06 16.51 -6.42
CA GLU A 39 13.85 17.70 -6.10
C GLU A 39 14.88 17.37 -5.03
N VAL A 40 16.15 17.68 -5.29
CA VAL A 40 17.23 17.50 -4.31
C VAL A 40 17.21 18.67 -3.34
N ARG A 41 16.97 18.40 -2.05
CA ARG A 41 16.98 19.40 -0.98
C ARG A 41 18.35 19.57 -0.34
N LYS A 42 19.01 18.46 -0.10
CA LYS A 42 20.36 18.41 0.46
C LYS A 42 21.10 17.22 -0.13
N ALA A 43 22.32 17.43 -0.54
CA ALA A 43 23.20 16.39 -1.03
C ALA A 43 24.46 16.36 -0.17
N SER A 44 24.74 15.19 0.42
CA SER A 44 26.03 14.87 1.02
C SER A 44 26.53 13.56 0.44
N PHE A 45 27.80 13.22 0.71
CA PHE A 45 28.40 12.00 0.15
C PHE A 45 27.71 10.72 0.63
N LEU A 46 27.18 10.72 1.86
CA LEU A 46 26.58 9.53 2.49
C LEU A 46 25.05 9.54 2.46
N GLU A 47 24.45 10.72 2.49
CA GLU A 47 23.01 10.89 2.62
C GLU A 47 22.50 12.01 1.71
N GLN A 48 21.40 11.73 1.05
CA GLN A 48 20.69 12.72 0.23
C GLN A 48 19.27 12.87 0.75
N GLN A 49 18.85 14.12 0.92
CA GLN A 49 17.47 14.46 1.25
C GLN A 49 16.78 14.98 -0.02
N LEU A 50 15.72 14.29 -0.39
CA LEU A 50 14.96 14.57 -1.61
C LEU A 50 13.53 14.93 -1.22
N ARG A 51 12.92 15.83 -1.98
CA ARG A 51 11.47 16.00 -2.01
C ARG A 51 10.94 15.34 -3.27
N VAL A 52 10.06 14.38 -3.09
CA VAL A 52 9.48 13.60 -4.18
C VAL A 52 8.00 13.92 -4.26
N ARG A 53 7.55 14.39 -5.44
CA ARG A 53 6.12 14.53 -5.74
C ARG A 53 5.59 13.23 -6.27
N VAL A 54 4.59 12.70 -5.58
CA VAL A 54 3.98 11.41 -5.88
C VAL A 54 2.52 11.62 -6.26
N ARG A 55 2.10 10.94 -7.33
CA ARG A 55 0.70 10.83 -7.73
C ARG A 55 0.14 9.51 -7.23
N VAL A 56 -1.02 9.57 -6.58
CA VAL A 56 -1.81 8.43 -6.15
C VAL A 56 -3.02 8.30 -7.06
N GLU A 57 -3.20 7.14 -7.66
CA GLU A 57 -4.40 6.76 -8.40
C GLU A 57 -5.23 5.79 -7.56
N ASN A 58 -6.50 6.12 -7.36
CA ASN A 58 -7.43 5.30 -6.59
C ASN A 58 -8.30 4.46 -7.54
N PRO A 59 -8.10 3.14 -7.62
CA PRO A 59 -8.91 2.27 -8.46
C PRO A 59 -10.26 1.91 -7.85
N ASN A 60 -10.56 2.40 -6.63
CA ASN A 60 -11.77 2.06 -5.91
C ASN A 60 -12.92 3.03 -6.22
N ASP A 61 -14.15 2.55 -6.14
CA ASP A 61 -15.40 3.29 -6.29
C ASP A 61 -15.75 4.21 -5.11
N ARG A 62 -14.84 4.29 -4.12
CA ARG A 62 -14.96 5.15 -2.94
C ARG A 62 -13.70 5.97 -2.74
N SER A 63 -13.87 7.16 -2.16
CA SER A 63 -12.73 8.02 -1.83
C SER A 63 -11.84 7.41 -0.74
N LEU A 64 -10.55 7.69 -0.81
CA LEU A 64 -9.56 7.28 0.17
C LEU A 64 -9.08 8.51 0.95
N PRO A 65 -9.50 8.68 2.21
CA PRO A 65 -9.01 9.75 3.08
C PRO A 65 -7.66 9.33 3.66
N ILE A 66 -6.59 9.74 3.02
CA ILE A 66 -5.21 9.44 3.43
C ILE A 66 -4.79 10.41 4.53
N GLN A 67 -4.17 9.89 5.58
CA GLN A 67 -3.60 10.65 6.70
C GLN A 67 -2.07 10.62 6.69
N GLY A 68 -1.48 9.63 6.06
CA GLY A 68 -0.05 9.48 5.99
C GLY A 68 0.37 8.38 5.03
N LEU A 69 1.62 8.41 4.64
CA LEU A 69 2.28 7.39 3.83
C LEU A 69 3.69 7.16 4.36
N SER A 70 4.09 5.91 4.44
CA SER A 70 5.48 5.54 4.71
C SER A 70 5.92 4.40 3.80
N TYR A 71 7.18 4.44 3.36
CA TYR A 71 7.74 3.37 2.55
C TYR A 71 9.24 3.22 2.75
N THR A 72 9.74 2.04 2.38
CA THR A 72 11.15 1.74 2.23
C THR A 72 11.37 1.17 0.83
N LEU A 73 12.33 1.75 0.12
CA LEU A 73 12.81 1.28 -1.17
C LEU A 73 14.08 0.45 -0.95
N TYR A 74 14.06 -0.77 -1.43
CA TYR A 74 15.20 -1.67 -1.46
C TYR A 74 15.71 -1.77 -2.89
N VAL A 75 17.02 -1.72 -3.07
CA VAL A 75 17.70 -1.90 -4.35
C VAL A 75 18.75 -3.01 -4.16
N GLY A 76 18.64 -4.08 -4.96
CA GLY A 76 19.51 -5.26 -4.83
C GLY A 76 19.47 -5.90 -3.44
N GLY A 77 18.32 -5.83 -2.75
CA GLY A 77 18.13 -6.36 -1.39
C GLY A 77 18.56 -5.44 -0.25
N GLN A 78 19.24 -4.32 -0.54
CA GLN A 78 19.66 -3.35 0.48
C GLN A 78 18.68 -2.19 0.58
N ALA A 79 18.40 -1.72 1.80
CA ALA A 79 17.58 -0.53 2.01
C ALA A 79 18.30 0.70 1.43
N PHE A 80 17.70 1.30 0.42
CA PHE A 80 18.27 2.44 -0.31
C PHE A 80 17.68 3.77 0.14
N ALA A 81 16.35 3.83 0.27
CA ALA A 81 15.66 5.06 0.63
C ALA A 81 14.46 4.78 1.52
N THR A 82 14.18 5.71 2.41
CA THR A 82 12.96 5.75 3.21
C THR A 82 12.23 7.07 2.94
N GLY A 83 10.91 7.01 2.85
CA GLY A 83 10.09 8.19 2.66
C GLY A 83 8.89 8.16 3.60
N THR A 84 8.55 9.33 4.12
CA THR A 84 7.35 9.56 4.93
C THR A 84 6.64 10.81 4.47
N SER A 85 5.33 10.82 4.61
CA SER A 85 4.51 12.02 4.44
C SER A 85 3.37 11.98 5.45
N ASP A 86 3.24 13.03 6.23
CA ASP A 86 2.13 13.26 7.16
C ASP A 86 1.03 14.13 6.51
N ALA A 87 1.13 14.35 5.20
CA ALA A 87 0.14 15.12 4.47
C ALA A 87 -1.21 14.40 4.47
N SER A 88 -2.23 15.09 5.02
CA SER A 88 -3.60 14.59 5.02
C SER A 88 -4.34 15.11 3.80
N PHE A 89 -4.84 14.21 2.97
CA PHE A 89 -5.59 14.55 1.76
C PHE A 89 -6.58 13.44 1.40
N VAL A 90 -7.49 13.74 0.47
CA VAL A 90 -8.47 12.77 -0.02
C VAL A 90 -8.19 12.47 -1.48
N VAL A 91 -8.05 11.19 -1.81
CA VAL A 91 -8.03 10.74 -3.20
C VAL A 91 -9.47 10.41 -3.59
N PRO A 92 -10.06 11.11 -4.59
CA PRO A 92 -11.43 10.85 -5.02
C PRO A 92 -11.62 9.40 -5.48
N ALA A 93 -12.87 8.93 -5.46
CA ALA A 93 -13.23 7.65 -6.07
C ALA A 93 -12.84 7.67 -7.55
N LEU A 94 -12.19 6.61 -8.04
CA LEU A 94 -11.70 6.46 -9.42
C LEU A 94 -10.89 7.68 -9.92
N GLY A 95 -10.30 8.43 -8.98
CA GLY A 95 -9.57 9.67 -9.24
C GLY A 95 -8.11 9.62 -8.82
N THR A 96 -7.47 10.77 -8.92
CA THR A 96 -6.05 10.96 -8.58
C THR A 96 -5.86 12.12 -7.62
N ALA A 97 -4.77 12.07 -6.82
CA ALA A 97 -4.26 13.18 -6.04
C ALA A 97 -2.74 13.17 -6.06
N GLU A 98 -2.14 14.34 -5.86
CA GLU A 98 -0.68 14.49 -5.75
C GLU A 98 -0.32 15.04 -4.38
N PHE A 99 0.83 14.61 -3.87
CA PHE A 99 1.39 15.11 -2.62
C PHE A 99 2.91 15.06 -2.65
N ASP A 100 3.53 15.86 -1.81
CA ASP A 100 4.98 15.86 -1.63
C ASP A 100 5.35 14.99 -0.43
N MET A 101 6.46 14.25 -0.55
CA MET A 101 7.02 13.47 0.53
C MET A 101 8.52 13.72 0.67
N ASP A 102 9.01 13.72 1.89
CA ASP A 102 10.43 13.81 2.16
C ASP A 102 11.04 12.39 2.15
N VAL A 103 12.14 12.25 1.45
CA VAL A 103 12.84 10.99 1.21
C VAL A 103 14.28 11.15 1.65
N THR A 104 14.75 10.26 2.50
CA THR A 104 16.16 10.13 2.83
C THR A 104 16.74 8.93 2.10
N ALA A 105 17.70 9.17 1.22
CA ALA A 105 18.38 8.15 0.44
C ALA A 105 19.81 7.92 0.96
N ASN A 106 20.16 6.66 1.22
CA ASN A 106 21.54 6.26 1.53
C ASN A 106 22.26 5.92 0.21
N ALA A 107 22.95 6.90 -0.34
CA ALA A 107 23.65 6.75 -1.61
C ALA A 107 24.80 5.74 -1.56
N ALA A 108 25.49 5.61 -0.43
CA ALA A 108 26.66 4.73 -0.31
C ALA A 108 26.26 3.25 -0.45
N GLY A 109 25.22 2.79 0.24
CA GLY A 109 24.79 1.39 0.18
C GLY A 109 24.33 0.97 -1.23
N ALA A 110 23.57 1.81 -1.91
CA ALA A 110 23.14 1.54 -3.27
C ALA A 110 24.28 1.56 -4.27
N LEU A 111 25.19 2.52 -4.13
CA LEU A 111 26.35 2.63 -5.02
C LEU A 111 27.21 1.36 -5.01
N PHE A 112 27.49 0.79 -3.82
CA PHE A 112 28.21 -0.48 -3.72
C PHE A 112 27.45 -1.62 -4.41
N THR A 113 26.14 -1.71 -4.23
CA THR A 113 25.31 -2.75 -4.87
C THR A 113 25.27 -2.61 -6.39
N ILE A 114 25.22 -1.37 -6.89
CA ILE A 114 25.21 -1.05 -8.31
C ILE A 114 26.57 -1.34 -8.95
N LEU A 115 27.66 -0.88 -8.33
CA LEU A 115 29.02 -1.06 -8.85
C LEU A 115 29.49 -2.52 -8.81
N ALA A 116 28.92 -3.34 -7.91
CA ALA A 116 29.22 -4.77 -7.84
C ALA A 116 28.60 -5.57 -8.98
N LYS A 117 27.67 -4.99 -9.74
CA LYS A 117 27.02 -5.67 -10.88
C LYS A 117 27.69 -5.29 -12.20
N PRO A 118 27.91 -6.25 -13.11
CA PRO A 118 28.37 -5.97 -14.46
C PRO A 118 27.45 -5.01 -15.22
N PRO A 119 27.97 -4.14 -16.09
CA PRO A 119 27.17 -3.28 -16.94
C PRO A 119 26.15 -4.07 -17.76
N GLY A 120 24.93 -3.53 -17.88
CA GLY A 120 23.85 -4.17 -18.63
C GLY A 120 23.04 -5.22 -17.86
N GLN A 121 23.42 -5.55 -16.62
CA GLN A 121 22.58 -6.41 -15.79
C GLN A 121 21.38 -5.64 -15.19
N SER A 122 20.27 -6.37 -15.05
CA SER A 122 19.07 -5.88 -14.39
C SER A 122 19.28 -5.79 -12.88
N ILE A 123 18.90 -4.65 -12.32
CA ILE A 123 18.88 -4.38 -10.88
C ILE A 123 17.44 -4.43 -10.41
N GLU A 124 17.16 -5.35 -9.50
CA GLU A 124 15.84 -5.49 -8.92
C GLU A 124 15.62 -4.43 -7.83
N TYR A 125 14.42 -3.87 -7.79
CA TYR A 125 13.98 -3.05 -6.69
C TYR A 125 12.68 -3.59 -6.09
N ARG A 126 12.49 -3.32 -4.81
CA ARG A 126 11.27 -3.60 -4.07
C ARG A 126 10.94 -2.39 -3.21
N MET A 127 9.75 -1.84 -3.41
CA MET A 127 9.20 -0.79 -2.58
C MET A 127 8.08 -1.37 -1.74
N GLN A 128 8.18 -1.28 -0.44
CA GLN A 128 7.16 -1.74 0.49
C GLN A 128 6.83 -0.64 1.49
N GLY A 129 5.56 -0.57 1.88
CA GLY A 129 5.12 0.48 2.78
C GLY A 129 3.66 0.32 3.18
N LYS A 130 3.12 1.39 3.73
CA LYS A 130 1.71 1.46 4.14
C LYS A 130 1.16 2.85 3.92
N VAL A 131 -0.09 2.90 3.48
CA VAL A 131 -0.92 4.09 3.41
C VAL A 131 -1.81 4.11 4.64
N GLU A 132 -1.77 5.18 5.42
CA GLU A 132 -2.62 5.36 6.60
C GLU A 132 -3.89 6.12 6.23
N LEU A 133 -5.04 5.64 6.72
CA LEU A 133 -6.35 6.22 6.46
C LEU A 133 -6.88 6.93 7.71
N SER A 134 -7.43 8.12 7.54
CA SER A 134 -7.98 8.91 8.65
C SER A 134 -9.34 8.42 9.14
N ARG A 135 -10.08 7.66 8.33
CA ARG A 135 -11.43 7.18 8.63
C ARG A 135 -11.65 5.75 8.16
N GLY A 136 -12.54 5.05 8.86
CA GLY A 136 -12.92 3.68 8.56
C GLY A 136 -12.36 2.68 9.59
N TRP A 137 -12.80 1.44 9.48
CA TRP A 137 -12.30 0.33 10.32
C TRP A 137 -10.92 -0.16 9.86
N LEU A 138 -10.59 0.03 8.58
CA LEU A 138 -9.27 -0.24 8.03
C LEU A 138 -8.42 1.03 8.16
N ARG A 139 -7.47 1.00 9.09
CA ARG A 139 -6.62 2.16 9.39
C ARG A 139 -5.39 2.26 8.51
N SER A 140 -4.95 1.15 7.93
CA SER A 140 -3.80 1.16 7.03
C SER A 140 -3.94 0.13 5.92
N ILE A 141 -3.41 0.45 4.74
CA ILE A 141 -3.34 -0.42 3.59
C ILE A 141 -1.86 -0.66 3.30
N PRO A 142 -1.36 -1.88 3.53
CA PRO A 142 0.01 -2.22 3.12
C PRO A 142 0.08 -2.31 1.59
N PHE A 143 1.22 -1.93 1.05
CA PHE A 143 1.52 -2.11 -0.36
C PHE A 143 2.93 -2.63 -0.55
N GLU A 144 3.11 -3.41 -1.60
CA GLU A 144 4.41 -3.86 -2.07
C GLU A 144 4.44 -3.76 -3.59
N GLN A 145 5.50 -3.17 -4.11
CA GLN A 145 5.74 -3.05 -5.54
C GLN A 145 7.17 -3.48 -5.85
N THR A 146 7.31 -4.37 -6.80
CA THR A 146 8.61 -4.85 -7.29
C THR A 146 8.80 -4.51 -8.76
N GLY A 147 10.04 -4.36 -9.16
CA GLY A 147 10.39 -4.12 -10.55
C GLY A 147 11.88 -4.23 -10.75
N SER A 148 12.33 -3.92 -11.95
CA SER A 148 13.74 -3.91 -12.29
C SER A 148 14.08 -2.79 -13.26
N PHE A 149 15.32 -2.33 -13.22
CA PHE A 149 15.87 -1.37 -14.16
C PHE A 149 17.28 -1.78 -14.58
N VAL A 150 17.71 -1.32 -15.73
CA VAL A 150 19.06 -1.56 -16.28
C VAL A 150 19.77 -0.22 -16.35
N LEU A 151 20.96 -0.15 -15.76
CA LEU A 151 21.85 0.99 -15.96
C LEU A 151 22.55 0.87 -17.32
N ARG A 152 22.40 1.90 -18.11
CA ARG A 152 23.08 2.04 -19.42
C ARG A 152 24.28 2.95 -19.29
#